data_a731e36e75309baf953bc1a8e7bd5b94
#
_entry.id   a731e36e75309baf953bc1a8e7bd5b94
#
_cell.length_a   1.000
_cell.length_b   1.000
_cell.length_c   1.000
_cell.angle_alpha   90.00
_cell.angle_beta   90.00
_cell.angle_gamma   90.00
#
_symmetry.space_group_name_H-M   'P 1'
#
loop_
_entity.id
_entity.type
_entity.pdbx_description
1 polymer ?
#
loop_
_entity_poly.entity_id
_entity_poly.type
_entity_poly.pdbx_seq_one_letter_code
_entity_poly.pdbx_strand_id
1 'polypeptide(L)'
;MRVLVVPDPATPVVGVAVHVDVGFRSEPEGRTGFAHLFEHLMFQGSESLEKLAHFRHVQASGGIFNGSTHQDYTDYFEVLPADGQLFEYVDCRPGTGLMA
;
A
#
# COMPACT_ATOMS: atom_id res chain seq x y z
N MET A 1 1.59 -15.55 -1.86
CA MET A 1 0.67 -14.43 -1.49
C MET A 1 -0.76 -14.94 -1.46
N ARG A 2 -1.51 -14.56 -0.44
CA ARG A 2 -2.95 -14.85 -0.37
C ARG A 2 -3.73 -13.63 -0.86
N VAL A 3 -4.75 -13.84 -1.68
CA VAL A 3 -5.62 -12.77 -2.17
C VAL A 3 -7.05 -13.07 -1.76
N LEU A 4 -7.69 -12.10 -1.12
CA LEU A 4 -9.09 -12.17 -0.73
C LEU A 4 -9.85 -11.08 -1.49
N VAL A 5 -10.91 -11.46 -2.20
CA VAL A 5 -11.78 -10.54 -2.92
C VAL A 5 -13.17 -10.61 -2.32
N VAL A 6 -13.68 -9.46 -1.91
CA VAL A 6 -15.03 -9.34 -1.32
C VAL A 6 -15.83 -8.36 -2.20
N PRO A 7 -16.65 -8.87 -3.14
CA PRO A 7 -17.44 -8.01 -4.00
C PRO A 7 -18.60 -7.36 -3.22
N ASP A 8 -18.77 -6.06 -3.43
CA ASP A 8 -19.90 -5.29 -2.90
C ASP A 8 -20.38 -4.31 -3.97
N PRO A 9 -21.33 -4.72 -4.82
CA PRO A 9 -21.81 -3.89 -5.92
C PRO A 9 -22.64 -2.67 -5.47
N ALA A 10 -23.03 -2.61 -4.20
CA ALA A 10 -23.78 -1.48 -3.66
C ALA A 10 -22.91 -0.27 -3.29
N THR A 11 -21.58 -0.46 -3.24
CA THR A 11 -20.65 0.56 -2.80
C THR A 11 -19.94 1.21 -4.00
N PRO A 12 -19.91 2.57 -4.11
CA PRO A 12 -19.27 3.25 -5.23
C PRO A 12 -17.74 3.39 -5.08
N VAL A 13 -17.15 2.74 -4.11
CA VAL A 13 -15.71 2.80 -3.82
C VAL A 13 -15.10 1.40 -3.79
N VAL A 14 -13.80 1.33 -4.01
CA VAL A 14 -13.01 0.10 -3.90
C VAL A 14 -11.93 0.31 -2.86
N GLY A 15 -11.83 -0.59 -1.91
CA GLY A 15 -10.74 -0.66 -0.94
C GLY A 15 -9.72 -1.71 -1.36
N VAL A 16 -8.45 -1.36 -1.35
CA VAL A 16 -7.34 -2.29 -1.55
C VAL A 16 -6.45 -2.24 -0.32
N ALA A 17 -6.16 -3.39 0.25
CA ALA A 17 -5.26 -3.51 1.39
C ALA A 17 -4.17 -4.54 1.12
N VAL A 18 -2.94 -4.20 1.46
CA VAL A 18 -1.80 -5.11 1.43
C VAL A 18 -1.32 -5.32 2.86
N HIS A 19 -1.34 -6.56 3.31
CA HIS A 19 -0.92 -6.93 4.65
C HIS A 19 0.38 -7.73 4.58
N VAL A 20 1.39 -7.26 5.28
CA VAL A 20 2.72 -7.89 5.35
C VAL A 20 2.95 -8.38 6.76
N ASP A 21 3.22 -9.67 6.92
CA ASP A 21 3.45 -10.31 8.23
C ASP A 21 4.85 -9.98 8.79
N VAL A 22 5.20 -8.71 8.82
CA VAL A 22 6.46 -8.20 9.39
C VAL A 22 6.14 -6.92 10.16
N GLY A 23 6.54 -6.87 11.40
CA GLY A 23 6.36 -5.71 12.28
C GLY A 23 7.53 -5.52 13.23
N PHE A 24 7.32 -4.76 14.29
CA PHE A 24 8.39 -4.43 15.25
C PHE A 24 8.99 -5.67 15.90
N ARG A 25 8.19 -6.72 16.13
CA ARG A 25 8.64 -7.95 16.78
C ARG A 25 9.56 -8.79 15.92
N SER A 26 9.48 -8.63 14.60
CA SER A 26 10.30 -9.35 13.63
C SER A 26 11.65 -8.70 13.36
N GLU A 27 11.91 -7.53 13.94
CA GLU A 27 13.14 -6.77 13.70
C GLU A 27 14.35 -7.45 14.35
N PRO A 28 15.47 -7.55 13.62
CA PRO A 28 16.72 -8.04 14.20
C PRO A 28 17.23 -7.12 15.31
N GLU A 29 17.98 -7.68 16.24
CA GLU A 29 18.63 -6.91 17.29
C GLU A 29 19.53 -5.82 16.69
N GLY A 30 19.45 -4.61 17.23
CA GLY A 30 20.18 -3.45 16.74
C GLY A 30 19.58 -2.77 15.51
N ARG A 31 18.42 -3.26 15.03
CA ARG A 31 17.72 -2.69 13.87
C ARG A 31 16.30 -2.26 14.21
N THR A 32 16.11 -1.71 15.38
CA THR A 32 14.82 -1.19 15.83
C THR A 32 14.37 -0.02 14.95
N GLY A 33 13.12 -0.05 14.53
CA GLY A 33 12.53 0.99 13.69
C GLY A 33 12.60 0.72 12.18
N PHE A 34 13.22 -0.38 11.75
CA PHE A 34 13.33 -0.69 10.33
C PHE A 34 11.97 -0.97 9.66
N ALA A 35 11.06 -1.67 10.33
CA ALA A 35 9.73 -1.91 9.79
C ALA A 35 8.98 -0.60 9.53
N HIS A 36 9.03 0.33 10.46
CA HIS A 36 8.45 1.66 10.33
C HIS A 36 9.14 2.49 9.25
N LEU A 37 10.48 2.39 9.14
CA LEU A 37 11.22 3.06 8.09
C LEU A 37 10.79 2.56 6.71
N PHE A 38 10.69 1.24 6.52
CA PHE A 38 10.22 0.67 5.26
C PHE A 38 8.78 1.07 4.93
N GLU A 39 7.92 1.18 5.94
CA GLU A 39 6.58 1.74 5.75
C GLU A 39 6.64 3.12 5.11
N HIS A 40 7.46 4.03 5.62
CA HIS A 40 7.65 5.36 5.03
C HIS A 40 8.25 5.30 3.63
N LEU A 41 9.21 4.42 3.39
CA LEU A 41 9.86 4.29 2.10
C LEU A 41 8.91 3.82 0.99
N MET A 42 7.88 3.06 1.33
CA MET A 42 6.89 2.61 0.35
C MET A 42 6.14 3.76 -0.32
N PHE A 43 6.07 4.91 0.32
CA PHE A 43 5.40 6.09 -0.22
C PHE A 43 6.34 7.01 -1.02
N GLN A 44 7.63 6.70 -1.09
CA GLN A 44 8.61 7.56 -1.75
C GLN A 44 8.78 7.32 -3.25
N GLY A 45 8.21 6.24 -3.75
CA GLY A 45 8.32 5.88 -5.16
C GLY A 45 8.95 4.51 -5.38
N SER A 46 9.09 4.14 -6.62
CA SER A 46 9.68 2.86 -7.04
C SER A 46 10.45 3.04 -8.34
N GLU A 47 10.96 1.94 -8.88
CA GLU A 47 11.62 1.95 -10.19
C GLU A 47 10.72 2.49 -11.31
N SER A 48 9.42 2.22 -11.22
CA SER A 48 8.44 2.61 -12.24
C SER A 48 7.67 3.90 -11.93
N LEU A 49 7.74 4.38 -10.69
CA LEU A 49 6.98 5.55 -10.22
C LEU A 49 7.91 6.57 -9.58
N GLU A 50 7.76 7.81 -9.97
CA GLU A 50 8.46 8.92 -9.34
C GLU A 50 8.07 9.09 -7.88
N LYS A 51 8.92 9.77 -7.13
CA LYS A 51 8.67 10.10 -5.73
C LYS A 51 7.30 10.76 -5.56
N LEU A 52 6.50 10.22 -4.66
CA LEU A 52 5.15 10.69 -4.35
C LEU A 52 4.14 10.64 -5.51
N ALA A 53 4.50 10.01 -6.64
CA ALA A 53 3.59 9.90 -7.78
C ALA A 53 2.33 9.10 -7.42
N HIS A 54 2.48 7.99 -6.73
CA HIS A 54 1.34 7.20 -6.24
C HIS A 54 0.39 8.03 -5.37
N PHE A 55 0.94 8.79 -4.44
CA PHE A 55 0.16 9.68 -3.57
C PHE A 55 -0.65 10.69 -4.39
N ARG A 56 -0.01 11.34 -5.35
CA ARG A 56 -0.67 12.32 -6.22
C ARG A 56 -1.80 11.70 -7.05
N HIS A 57 -1.59 10.51 -7.58
CA HIS A 57 -2.60 9.80 -8.36
C HIS A 57 -3.81 9.42 -7.52
N VAL A 58 -3.60 8.87 -6.34
CA VAL A 58 -4.69 8.50 -5.42
C VAL A 58 -5.49 9.74 -5.02
N GLN A 59 -4.82 10.83 -4.64
CA GLN A 59 -5.51 12.06 -4.25
C GLN A 59 -6.23 12.73 -5.42
N ALA A 60 -5.63 12.74 -6.61
CA ALA A 60 -6.27 13.30 -7.80
C ALA A 60 -7.54 12.55 -8.19
N SER A 61 -7.60 11.25 -7.90
CA SER A 61 -8.79 10.42 -8.12
C SER A 61 -9.85 10.57 -7.03
N GLY A 62 -9.59 11.37 -5.99
CA GLY A 62 -10.49 11.53 -4.86
C GLY A 62 -10.39 10.43 -3.82
N GLY A 63 -9.35 9.62 -3.88
CA GLY A 63 -9.09 8.54 -2.94
C GLY A 63 -8.27 8.96 -1.74
N ILE A 64 -8.16 8.05 -0.79
CA ILE A 64 -7.27 8.14 0.37
C ILE A 64 -6.38 6.91 0.44
N PHE A 65 -5.18 7.05 0.98
CA PHE A 65 -4.34 5.91 1.29
C PHE A 65 -3.53 6.17 2.55
N ASN A 66 -3.13 5.10 3.21
CA ASN A 66 -2.30 5.18 4.41
C ASN A 66 -1.61 3.84 4.63
N GLY A 67 -0.70 3.82 5.60
CA GLY A 67 -0.06 2.62 6.10
C GLY A 67 0.12 2.69 7.60
N SER A 68 0.28 1.54 8.23
CA SER A 68 0.58 1.46 9.65
C SER A 68 1.47 0.26 9.96
N THR A 69 2.37 0.42 10.92
CA THR A 69 3.27 -0.63 11.39
C THR A 69 2.88 -1.03 12.81
N HIS A 70 2.69 -2.32 13.01
CA HIS A 70 2.31 -2.91 14.29
C HIS A 70 3.38 -3.91 14.78
N GLN A 71 3.12 -4.57 15.89
CA GLN A 71 4.09 -5.51 16.47
C GLN A 71 4.40 -6.70 15.55
N ASP A 72 3.38 -7.26 14.90
CA ASP A 72 3.49 -8.47 14.11
C ASP A 72 3.19 -8.28 12.62
N TYR A 73 2.73 -7.10 12.20
CA TYR A 73 2.39 -6.84 10.81
C TYR A 73 2.55 -5.38 10.44
N THR A 74 2.62 -5.13 9.15
CA THR A 74 2.56 -3.79 8.53
C THR A 74 1.50 -3.85 7.45
N ASP A 75 0.59 -2.89 7.41
CA ASP A 75 -0.44 -2.84 6.40
C ASP A 75 -0.41 -1.51 5.64
N TYR A 76 -0.80 -1.62 4.39
CA TYR A 76 -1.00 -0.49 3.48
C TYR A 76 -2.39 -0.60 2.91
N PHE A 77 -3.13 0.49 2.88
CA PHE A 77 -4.46 0.46 2.30
C PHE A 77 -4.76 1.74 1.53
N GLU A 78 -5.64 1.60 0.57
CA GLU A 78 -6.18 2.72 -0.18
C GLU A 78 -7.66 2.50 -0.47
N VAL A 79 -8.40 3.58 -0.53
CA VAL A 79 -9.81 3.60 -0.91
C VAL A 79 -9.96 4.59 -2.05
N LEU A 80 -10.49 4.12 -3.16
CA LEU A 80 -10.61 4.87 -4.40
C LEU A 80 -12.03 4.77 -4.93
N PRO A 81 -12.50 5.78 -5.69
CA PRO A 81 -13.74 5.64 -6.45
C PRO A 81 -13.66 4.44 -7.40
N ALA A 82 -14.76 3.70 -7.51
CA ALA A 82 -14.83 2.53 -8.39
C ALA A 82 -14.99 2.96 -9.85
N ASP A 83 -13.93 3.50 -10.43
CA ASP A 83 -13.84 3.86 -11.84
C ASP A 83 -12.75 3.07 -12.57
N GLY A 84 -12.67 3.22 -13.88
CA GLY A 84 -11.72 2.48 -14.70
C GLY A 84 -10.24 2.83 -14.49
N GLN A 85 -9.92 3.88 -13.76
CA GLN A 85 -8.56 4.31 -13.50
C GLN A 85 -7.92 3.60 -12.31
N LEU A 86 -8.72 2.93 -11.47
CA LEU A 86 -8.23 2.23 -10.29
C LEU A 86 -7.04 1.30 -10.60
N PHE A 87 -7.15 0.55 -11.68
CA PHE A 87 -6.15 -0.47 -12.04
C PHE A 87 -4.86 0.09 -12.61
N GLU A 88 -4.81 1.34 -12.98
CA GLU A 88 -3.56 1.97 -13.45
C GLU A 88 -2.57 2.21 -12.31
N TYR A 89 -3.05 2.34 -11.09
CA TYR A 89 -2.25 2.75 -9.94
C TYR A 89 -1.94 1.62 -8.97
N VAL A 90 -2.70 0.54 -9.02
CA VAL A 90 -2.49 -0.62 -8.13
C VAL A 90 -1.75 -1.71 -8.90
N ASP A 91 -0.45 -1.61 -8.94
CA ASP A 91 0.40 -2.63 -9.54
C ASP A 91 1.16 -3.38 -8.44
N CYS A 92 0.77 -4.62 -8.20
CA CYS A 92 1.36 -5.47 -7.17
C CYS A 92 2.51 -6.34 -7.70
N ARG A 93 3.02 -6.09 -8.88
CA ARG A 93 4.17 -6.84 -9.39
C ARG A 93 5.45 -6.45 -8.62
N PRO A 94 6.33 -7.40 -8.38
CA PRO A 94 7.62 -7.10 -7.77
C PRO A 94 8.39 -6.03 -8.57
N GLY A 95 8.91 -5.04 -7.86
CA GLY A 95 9.63 -3.93 -8.48
C GLY A 95 8.76 -2.79 -8.98
N THR A 96 7.45 -2.87 -8.78
CA THR A 96 6.50 -1.82 -9.20
C THR A 96 5.58 -1.43 -8.06
N GLY A 97 5.20 -0.17 -8.02
CA GLY A 97 4.23 0.33 -7.05
C GLY A 97 4.62 0.09 -5.60
N LEU A 98 3.65 -0.20 -4.78
CA LEU A 98 3.81 -0.39 -3.33
C LEU A 98 4.72 -1.55 -2.95
N MET A 99 4.94 -2.50 -3.83
CA MET A 99 5.68 -3.73 -3.55
C MET A 99 7.13 -3.68 -4.06
N ALA A 100 7.55 -2.56 -4.53
CA ALA A 100 8.89 -2.39 -5.09
C ALA A 100 10.02 -2.56 -4.07
#